data_c8e703afe0a4d23562d5b5a4737afee0
#
_entry.id   c8e703afe0a4d23562d5b5a4737afee0
#
_cell.length_a   1.000
_cell.length_b   1.000
_cell.length_c   1.000
_cell.angle_alpha   90.00
_cell.angle_beta   90.00
_cell.angle_gamma   90.00
#
_symmetry.space_group_name_H-M   'P 1'
#
loop_
_entity.id
_entity.type
_entity.pdbx_description
1 polymer ?
#
loop_
_entity_poly.entity_id
_entity_poly.type
_entity_poly.pdbx_seq_one_letter_code
_entity_poly.pdbx_strand_id
1 'polypeptide(L)'
;MAAPLCRSTEVIMAGGVALKSWEHLRGPVAHDNWWANFVRASTICIASIQAKDPKASIVWIVYRPAYIARGKEEGKDYVRNIRETATKYKVKLVWADTAEQACRAVNKAAPVTSFYYFGHSTAHAMMLDYSNDIIAASTQWIHEKDIGQLFRKEAFAPNAYCISYGCYTGNSMSASWQKALGLPLWGNTESTRYYPVGDGKFPEGAGKWVH
;
A
#
# COMPACT_ATOMS: atom_id res chain seq x y z
N MET A 1 19.59 -16.25 -29.58
CA MET A 1 18.21 -15.97 -29.11
C MET A 1 18.32 -14.91 -28.02
N ALA A 2 17.74 -13.72 -28.22
CA ALA A 2 17.72 -12.72 -27.17
C ALA A 2 16.83 -13.26 -26.02
N ALA A 3 17.33 -13.23 -24.79
CA ALA A 3 16.53 -13.56 -23.61
C ALA A 3 15.28 -12.66 -23.62
N PRO A 4 14.08 -13.18 -23.29
CA PRO A 4 12.90 -12.35 -23.21
C PRO A 4 13.19 -11.23 -22.21
N LEU A 5 13.07 -9.98 -22.65
CA LEU A 5 13.14 -8.81 -21.80
C LEU A 5 12.14 -9.06 -20.65
N CYS A 6 12.65 -9.38 -19.48
CA CYS A 6 11.84 -9.54 -18.29
C CYS A 6 11.17 -8.20 -18.03
N ARG A 7 9.85 -8.10 -18.30
CA ARG A 7 9.12 -6.84 -18.12
C ARG A 7 9.19 -6.45 -16.66
N SER A 8 9.74 -5.28 -16.40
CA SER A 8 9.75 -4.64 -15.09
C SER A 8 8.32 -4.52 -14.55
N THR A 9 8.14 -4.77 -13.27
CA THR A 9 6.82 -4.71 -12.63
C THR A 9 6.77 -3.61 -11.59
N GLU A 10 5.81 -2.72 -11.73
CA GLU A 10 5.44 -1.72 -10.73
C GLU A 10 4.44 -2.35 -9.76
N VAL A 11 4.73 -2.36 -8.49
CA VAL A 11 3.86 -2.94 -7.45
C VAL A 11 3.28 -1.85 -6.58
N ILE A 12 1.96 -1.84 -6.46
CA ILE A 12 1.22 -0.94 -5.60
C ILE A 12 0.46 -1.78 -4.58
N MET A 13 0.68 -1.54 -3.29
CA MET A 13 0.00 -2.22 -2.21
C MET A 13 -0.88 -1.24 -1.44
N ALA A 14 -2.18 -1.53 -1.36
CA ALA A 14 -3.15 -0.79 -0.59
C ALA A 14 -3.58 -1.59 0.65
N GLY A 15 -3.38 -1.01 1.81
CA GLY A 15 -3.90 -1.49 3.08
C GLY A 15 -5.40 -1.23 3.22
N GLY A 16 -5.94 -1.66 4.35
CA GLY A 16 -7.34 -1.49 4.69
C GLY A 16 -7.62 -0.16 5.38
N VAL A 17 -8.81 0.37 5.14
CA VAL A 17 -9.37 1.52 5.87
C VAL A 17 -10.03 1.05 7.16
N ALA A 18 -10.13 1.94 8.15
CA ALA A 18 -10.88 1.68 9.37
C ALA A 18 -12.39 1.57 9.10
N LEU A 19 -13.11 0.94 10.01
CA LEU A 19 -14.57 1.01 10.05
C LEU A 19 -15.03 2.46 10.31
N LYS A 20 -16.15 2.86 9.74
CA LYS A 20 -16.69 4.20 9.93
C LYS A 20 -17.09 4.48 11.37
N SER A 21 -17.62 3.46 12.06
CA SER A 21 -17.92 3.51 13.50
C SER A 21 -16.69 3.86 14.35
N TRP A 22 -15.50 3.40 13.96
CA TRP A 22 -14.23 3.74 14.60
C TRP A 22 -13.82 5.19 14.40
N GLU A 23 -14.02 5.71 13.18
CA GLU A 23 -13.70 7.09 12.85
C GLU A 23 -14.52 8.07 13.69
N HIS A 24 -15.77 7.75 14.04
CA HIS A 24 -16.55 8.56 14.96
C HIS A 24 -15.93 8.70 16.35
N LEU A 25 -15.21 7.68 16.81
CA LEU A 25 -14.53 7.71 18.12
C LEU A 25 -13.24 8.54 18.10
N ARG A 26 -12.67 8.79 16.93
CA ARG A 26 -11.44 9.58 16.76
C ARG A 26 -11.66 11.08 16.73
N GLY A 27 -12.89 11.54 16.55
CA GLY A 27 -13.23 12.96 16.50
C GLY A 27 -12.45 13.71 15.41
N PRO A 28 -11.75 14.81 15.76
CA PRO A 28 -11.08 15.65 14.75
C PRO A 28 -9.88 15.00 14.06
N VAL A 29 -9.38 13.87 14.55
CA VAL A 29 -8.28 13.11 13.92
C VAL A 29 -8.77 11.95 13.04
N ALA A 30 -10.08 11.87 12.79
CA ALA A 30 -10.66 10.91 11.86
C ALA A 30 -10.11 11.13 10.45
N HIS A 31 -9.49 10.10 9.87
CA HIS A 31 -8.85 10.18 8.56
C HIS A 31 -9.39 9.16 7.55
N ASP A 32 -10.16 8.17 7.99
CA ASP A 32 -10.78 7.16 7.13
C ASP A 32 -12.28 7.37 6.93
N ASN A 33 -12.77 8.60 7.09
CA ASN A 33 -14.15 8.94 6.76
C ASN A 33 -14.49 8.60 5.31
N TRP A 34 -13.53 8.68 4.43
CA TRP A 34 -13.66 8.26 3.04
C TRP A 34 -13.04 6.87 2.84
N TRP A 35 -13.88 5.87 2.53
CA TRP A 35 -13.46 4.48 2.31
C TRP A 35 -12.38 4.32 1.22
N ALA A 36 -12.32 5.24 0.27
CA ALA A 36 -11.46 5.13 -0.90
C ALA A 36 -10.07 5.77 -0.73
N ASN A 37 -9.69 6.27 0.44
CA ASN A 37 -8.41 6.96 0.66
C ASN A 37 -7.22 6.26 0.00
N PHE A 38 -6.97 5.00 0.36
CA PHE A 38 -5.81 4.25 -0.14
C PHE A 38 -6.02 3.74 -1.57
N VAL A 39 -7.27 3.41 -1.92
CA VAL A 39 -7.66 3.03 -3.29
C VAL A 39 -7.45 4.21 -4.24
N ARG A 40 -7.87 5.41 -3.84
CA ARG A 40 -7.71 6.62 -4.66
C ARG A 40 -6.25 7.00 -4.81
N ALA A 41 -5.46 6.96 -3.73
CA ALA A 41 -4.01 7.16 -3.79
C ALA A 41 -3.34 6.17 -4.75
N SER A 42 -3.74 4.89 -4.67
CA SER A 42 -3.28 3.85 -5.61
C SER A 42 -3.63 4.19 -7.06
N THR A 43 -4.84 4.68 -7.34
CA THR A 43 -5.23 5.03 -8.73
C THR A 43 -4.50 6.26 -9.26
N ILE A 44 -4.15 7.22 -8.41
CA ILE A 44 -3.29 8.35 -8.77
C ILE A 44 -1.90 7.84 -9.16
N CYS A 45 -1.36 6.92 -8.35
CA CYS A 45 -0.08 6.28 -8.63
C CYS A 45 -0.11 5.51 -9.96
N ILE A 46 -1.13 4.67 -10.18
CA ILE A 46 -1.34 3.93 -11.44
C ILE A 46 -1.36 4.89 -12.63
N ALA A 47 -2.16 5.96 -12.56
CA ALA A 47 -2.25 6.95 -13.63
C ALA A 47 -0.91 7.65 -13.88
N SER A 48 -0.16 7.97 -12.83
CA SER A 48 1.17 8.58 -12.95
C SER A 48 2.18 7.65 -13.62
N ILE A 49 2.16 6.35 -13.28
CA ILE A 49 3.02 5.35 -13.92
C ILE A 49 2.63 5.21 -15.40
N GLN A 50 1.34 5.05 -15.71
CA GLN A 50 0.86 4.88 -17.08
C GLN A 50 1.08 6.12 -17.96
N ALA A 51 1.10 7.31 -17.38
CA ALA A 51 1.45 8.54 -18.10
C ALA A 51 2.93 8.57 -18.54
N LYS A 52 3.82 7.96 -17.75
CA LYS A 52 5.26 7.85 -18.05
C LYS A 52 5.57 6.67 -18.97
N ASP A 53 4.94 5.53 -18.70
CA ASP A 53 5.05 4.31 -19.52
C ASP A 53 3.67 3.66 -19.68
N PRO A 54 2.99 3.89 -20.83
CA PRO A 54 1.69 3.28 -21.11
C PRO A 54 1.70 1.74 -21.19
N LYS A 55 2.90 1.14 -21.28
CA LYS A 55 3.10 -0.32 -21.35
C LYS A 55 3.57 -0.93 -20.04
N ALA A 56 3.68 -0.12 -18.97
CA ALA A 56 4.11 -0.59 -17.66
C ALA A 56 3.28 -1.78 -17.19
N SER A 57 3.96 -2.81 -16.68
CA SER A 57 3.31 -3.92 -16.00
C SER A 57 3.02 -3.51 -14.57
N ILE A 58 1.73 -3.34 -14.21
CA ILE A 58 1.32 -2.90 -12.89
C ILE A 58 0.57 -4.02 -12.18
N VAL A 59 1.02 -4.36 -10.98
CA VAL A 59 0.34 -5.25 -10.04
C VAL A 59 -0.19 -4.42 -8.88
N TRP A 60 -1.52 -4.38 -8.74
CA TRP A 60 -2.19 -3.70 -7.66
C TRP A 60 -2.66 -4.72 -6.63
N ILE A 61 -2.04 -4.74 -5.46
CA ILE A 61 -2.35 -5.63 -4.34
C ILE A 61 -3.24 -4.86 -3.38
N VAL A 62 -4.39 -5.42 -3.03
CA VAL A 62 -5.36 -4.77 -2.13
C VAL A 62 -5.73 -5.72 -1.00
N TYR A 63 -5.65 -5.24 0.24
CA TYR A 63 -6.11 -5.98 1.41
C TYR A 63 -7.65 -6.00 1.44
N ARG A 64 -8.23 -7.16 1.07
CA ARG A 64 -9.67 -7.29 0.79
C ARG A 64 -10.57 -7.23 2.02
N PRO A 65 -10.22 -7.86 3.19
CA PRO A 65 -11.15 -7.97 4.32
C PRO A 65 -11.64 -6.62 4.83
N ALA A 66 -10.79 -5.60 4.87
CA ALA A 66 -11.17 -4.26 5.31
C ALA A 66 -12.27 -3.64 4.44
N TYR A 67 -12.20 -3.82 3.12
CA TYR A 67 -13.19 -3.29 2.19
C TYR A 67 -14.51 -4.08 2.20
N ILE A 68 -14.45 -5.39 2.55
CA ILE A 68 -15.65 -6.19 2.82
C ILE A 68 -16.32 -5.67 4.09
N ALA A 69 -15.57 -5.52 5.19
CA ALA A 69 -16.09 -5.05 6.48
C ALA A 69 -16.69 -3.66 6.38
N ARG A 70 -15.94 -2.71 5.77
CA ARG A 70 -16.42 -1.34 5.55
C ARG A 70 -17.62 -1.30 4.61
N GLY A 71 -17.65 -2.13 3.57
CA GLY A 71 -18.78 -2.25 2.67
C GLY A 71 -20.04 -2.80 3.35
N LYS A 72 -19.89 -3.79 4.22
CA LYS A 72 -20.99 -4.33 5.04
C LYS A 72 -21.56 -3.25 5.96
N GLU A 73 -20.71 -2.47 6.63
CA GLU A 73 -21.11 -1.38 7.51
C GLU A 73 -21.93 -0.29 6.78
N GLU A 74 -21.54 0.05 5.56
CA GLU A 74 -22.16 1.14 4.78
C GLU A 74 -23.20 0.64 3.75
N GLY A 75 -23.48 -0.66 3.68
CA GLY A 75 -24.41 -1.23 2.69
C GLY A 75 -23.92 -1.06 1.25
N LYS A 76 -22.60 -1.15 1.01
CA LYS A 76 -21.96 -0.93 -0.29
C LYS A 76 -21.07 -2.11 -0.68
N ASP A 77 -20.89 -2.36 -1.97
CA ASP A 77 -19.93 -3.35 -2.48
C ASP A 77 -18.63 -2.66 -2.95
N TYR A 78 -17.76 -2.35 -2.00
CA TYR A 78 -16.47 -1.72 -2.30
C TYR A 78 -15.49 -2.67 -3.01
N VAL A 79 -15.61 -3.97 -2.80
CA VAL A 79 -14.81 -4.98 -3.51
C VAL A 79 -15.12 -4.94 -5.00
N ARG A 80 -16.40 -4.84 -5.37
CA ARG A 80 -16.82 -4.65 -6.76
C ARG A 80 -16.28 -3.35 -7.33
N ASN A 81 -16.41 -2.24 -6.61
CA ASN A 81 -15.91 -0.93 -7.06
C ASN A 81 -14.40 -0.94 -7.35
N ILE A 82 -13.61 -1.61 -6.49
CA ILE A 82 -12.16 -1.76 -6.68
C ILE A 82 -11.87 -2.63 -7.91
N ARG A 83 -12.60 -3.73 -8.12
CA ARG A 83 -12.45 -4.59 -9.29
C ARG A 83 -12.75 -3.84 -10.59
N GLU A 84 -13.85 -3.08 -10.64
CA GLU A 84 -14.21 -2.26 -11.79
C GLU A 84 -13.14 -1.20 -12.07
N THR A 85 -12.58 -0.61 -11.00
CA THR A 85 -11.47 0.33 -11.10
C THR A 85 -10.23 -0.31 -11.71
N ALA A 86 -9.84 -1.51 -11.24
CA ALA A 86 -8.69 -2.23 -11.80
C ALA A 86 -8.89 -2.56 -13.29
N THR A 87 -10.11 -2.94 -13.67
CA THR A 87 -10.48 -3.18 -15.07
C THR A 87 -10.36 -1.90 -15.91
N LYS A 88 -10.86 -0.78 -15.41
CA LYS A 88 -10.76 0.53 -16.07
C LYS A 88 -9.31 0.92 -16.35
N TYR A 89 -8.43 0.73 -15.38
CA TYR A 89 -7.00 1.05 -15.51
C TYR A 89 -6.19 -0.07 -16.18
N LYS A 90 -6.82 -1.21 -16.52
CA LYS A 90 -6.17 -2.37 -17.16
C LYS A 90 -4.95 -2.87 -16.38
N VAL A 91 -5.04 -2.90 -15.06
CA VAL A 91 -3.97 -3.38 -14.17
C VAL A 91 -4.31 -4.76 -13.59
N LYS A 92 -3.27 -5.52 -13.24
CA LYS A 92 -3.45 -6.81 -12.58
C LYS A 92 -3.81 -6.60 -11.11
N LEU A 93 -5.08 -6.80 -10.76
CA LEU A 93 -5.54 -6.78 -9.37
C LEU A 93 -5.22 -8.11 -8.68
N VAL A 94 -4.63 -8.04 -7.49
CA VAL A 94 -4.38 -9.17 -6.60
C VAL A 94 -5.02 -8.87 -5.25
N TRP A 95 -5.95 -9.72 -4.84
CA TRP A 95 -6.53 -9.67 -3.52
C TRP A 95 -5.62 -10.37 -2.51
N ALA A 96 -5.43 -9.75 -1.36
CA ALA A 96 -4.75 -10.34 -0.22
C ALA A 96 -5.69 -10.32 0.99
N ASP A 97 -5.81 -11.44 1.68
CA ASP A 97 -6.62 -11.57 2.89
C ASP A 97 -5.76 -11.56 4.17
N THR A 98 -4.43 -11.68 3.99
CA THR A 98 -3.44 -11.59 5.07
C THR A 98 -2.23 -10.79 4.62
N ALA A 99 -1.46 -10.27 5.57
CA ALA A 99 -0.21 -9.58 5.30
C ALA A 99 0.79 -10.48 4.55
N GLU A 100 0.85 -11.75 4.93
CA GLU A 100 1.70 -12.73 4.28
C GLU A 100 1.31 -13.00 2.80
N GLN A 101 0.01 -13.05 2.50
CA GLN A 101 -0.46 -13.14 1.11
C GLN A 101 -0.08 -11.90 0.30
N ALA A 102 -0.16 -10.71 0.89
CA ALA A 102 0.25 -9.48 0.24
C ALA A 102 1.75 -9.50 -0.10
N CYS A 103 2.60 -9.88 0.85
CA CYS A 103 4.05 -10.01 0.63
C CYS A 103 4.40 -11.10 -0.39
N ARG A 104 3.71 -12.25 -0.37
CA ARG A 104 3.86 -13.29 -1.40
C ARG A 104 3.48 -12.78 -2.79
N ALA A 105 2.48 -11.93 -2.89
CA ALA A 105 2.10 -11.33 -4.17
C ALA A 105 3.19 -10.40 -4.72
N VAL A 106 3.85 -9.61 -3.85
CA VAL A 106 5.04 -8.82 -4.22
C VAL A 106 6.15 -9.73 -4.74
N ASN A 107 6.48 -10.79 -4.00
CA ASN A 107 7.53 -11.75 -4.40
C ASN A 107 7.23 -12.43 -5.74
N LYS A 108 5.96 -12.66 -6.07
CA LYS A 108 5.53 -13.26 -7.36
C LYS A 108 5.55 -12.26 -8.51
N ALA A 109 5.58 -10.96 -8.23
CA ALA A 109 5.62 -9.91 -9.22
C ALA A 109 7.04 -9.63 -9.77
N ALA A 110 8.05 -10.37 -9.31
CA ALA A 110 9.45 -10.19 -9.70
C ALA A 110 9.64 -10.17 -11.23
N PRO A 111 10.56 -9.32 -11.74
CA PRO A 111 11.37 -8.34 -11.03
C PRO A 111 10.57 -7.06 -10.72
N VAL A 112 10.52 -6.67 -9.44
CA VAL A 112 9.85 -5.45 -8.97
C VAL A 112 10.80 -4.26 -9.17
N THR A 113 10.40 -3.29 -9.96
CA THR A 113 11.18 -2.07 -10.22
C THR A 113 10.72 -0.89 -9.39
N SER A 114 9.46 -0.91 -8.94
CA SER A 114 9.04 0.00 -7.88
C SER A 114 7.98 -0.64 -6.96
N PHE A 115 7.99 -0.20 -5.72
CA PHE A 115 7.05 -0.61 -4.68
C PHE A 115 6.47 0.62 -3.98
N TYR A 116 5.14 0.73 -4.01
CA TYR A 116 4.39 1.80 -3.37
C TYR A 116 3.45 1.19 -2.34
N TYR A 117 3.53 1.69 -1.10
CA TYR A 117 2.58 1.32 -0.05
C TYR A 117 1.67 2.50 0.29
N PHE A 118 0.35 2.27 0.27
CA PHE A 118 -0.68 3.20 0.74
C PHE A 118 -1.50 2.52 1.83
N GLY A 119 -1.45 3.04 3.04
CA GLY A 119 -2.12 2.42 4.17
C GLY A 119 -1.71 3.03 5.51
N HIS A 120 -2.28 2.49 6.57
CA HIS A 120 -1.87 2.83 7.93
C HIS A 120 -0.51 2.25 8.27
N SER A 121 0.18 2.90 9.17
CA SER A 121 1.46 2.40 9.70
C SER A 121 1.83 3.07 11.01
N THR A 122 2.84 2.50 11.63
CA THR A 122 3.63 3.07 12.72
C THR A 122 5.09 3.19 12.26
N ALA A 123 5.98 3.63 13.15
CA ALA A 123 7.43 3.61 12.89
C ALA A 123 7.97 2.18 12.64
N HIS A 124 7.24 1.15 13.09
CA HIS A 124 7.71 -0.24 13.14
C HIS A 124 6.91 -1.22 12.27
N ALA A 125 5.74 -0.83 11.75
CA ALA A 125 4.88 -1.74 11.01
C ALA A 125 4.03 -1.03 9.96
N MET A 126 3.87 -1.63 8.77
CA MET A 126 2.82 -1.33 7.80
C MET A 126 1.59 -2.14 8.21
N MET A 127 0.47 -1.47 8.43
CA MET A 127 -0.76 -2.07 8.96
C MET A 127 -1.75 -2.27 7.83
N LEU A 128 -2.02 -3.53 7.48
CA LEU A 128 -2.99 -3.85 6.43
C LEU A 128 -4.41 -3.95 6.95
N ASP A 129 -4.58 -4.42 8.20
CA ASP A 129 -5.88 -4.54 8.84
C ASP A 129 -6.06 -3.46 9.89
N TYR A 130 -7.10 -2.67 9.71
CA TYR A 130 -7.54 -1.63 10.66
C TYR A 130 -9.06 -1.67 10.87
N SER A 131 -9.71 -2.75 10.43
CA SER A 131 -11.16 -2.91 10.35
C SER A 131 -11.73 -3.95 11.30
N ASN A 132 -10.93 -4.42 12.27
CA ASN A 132 -11.44 -5.39 13.25
C ASN A 132 -12.35 -4.73 14.28
N ASP A 133 -13.14 -5.56 14.98
CA ASP A 133 -14.08 -5.11 16.01
C ASP A 133 -13.37 -4.72 17.33
N ILE A 134 -12.06 -4.84 17.40
CA ILE A 134 -11.26 -4.50 18.58
C ILE A 134 -10.61 -3.13 18.36
N ILE A 135 -10.89 -2.19 19.27
CA ILE A 135 -10.43 -0.80 19.19
C ILE A 135 -8.92 -0.72 18.96
N ALA A 136 -8.54 -0.09 17.83
CA ALA A 136 -7.17 0.22 17.45
C ALA A 136 -6.23 -1.00 17.35
N ALA A 137 -6.74 -2.22 17.29
CA ALA A 137 -5.92 -3.40 17.06
C ALA A 137 -5.83 -3.70 15.56
N SER A 138 -4.63 -3.83 15.05
CA SER A 138 -4.37 -4.43 13.74
C SER A 138 -3.95 -5.87 13.94
N THR A 139 -4.60 -6.79 13.22
CA THR A 139 -4.27 -8.22 13.25
C THR A 139 -3.43 -8.64 12.04
N GLN A 140 -3.29 -7.75 11.05
CA GLN A 140 -2.54 -7.99 9.82
C GLN A 140 -1.56 -6.84 9.57
N TRP A 141 -0.30 -7.07 9.87
CA TRP A 141 0.77 -6.10 9.67
C TRP A 141 2.01 -6.73 9.06
N ILE A 142 2.84 -5.89 8.46
CA ILE A 142 4.20 -6.21 8.05
C ILE A 142 5.11 -5.50 9.05
N HIS A 143 5.59 -6.24 10.05
CA HIS A 143 6.47 -5.68 11.06
C HIS A 143 7.91 -5.61 10.55
N GLU A 144 8.65 -4.59 10.96
CA GLU A 144 10.03 -4.35 10.52
C GLU A 144 10.98 -5.54 10.74
N LYS A 145 10.75 -6.34 11.80
CA LYS A 145 11.54 -7.53 12.11
C LYS A 145 11.30 -8.69 11.14
N ASP A 146 10.16 -8.69 10.45
CA ASP A 146 9.73 -9.79 9.59
C ASP A 146 10.01 -9.51 8.10
N ILE A 147 10.51 -8.31 7.75
CA ILE A 147 10.75 -7.90 6.36
C ILE A 147 11.58 -8.95 5.61
N GLY A 148 12.71 -9.40 6.18
CA GLY A 148 13.60 -10.36 5.53
C GLY A 148 13.03 -11.78 5.40
N GLN A 149 11.97 -12.11 6.14
CA GLN A 149 11.25 -13.38 6.01
C GLN A 149 10.09 -13.28 5.01
N LEU A 150 9.41 -12.14 4.98
CA LEU A 150 8.23 -11.90 4.16
C LEU A 150 8.58 -11.53 2.72
N PHE A 151 9.62 -10.72 2.52
CA PHE A 151 10.07 -10.27 1.20
C PHE A 151 11.37 -10.96 0.80
N ARG A 152 11.44 -11.42 -0.43
CA ARG A 152 12.67 -11.94 -1.03
C ARG A 152 13.43 -10.78 -1.68
N LYS A 153 14.67 -10.57 -1.30
CA LYS A 153 15.55 -9.54 -1.87
C LYS A 153 15.63 -9.67 -3.40
N GLU A 154 15.70 -10.89 -3.91
CA GLU A 154 15.81 -11.21 -5.33
C GLU A 154 14.52 -10.91 -6.12
N ALA A 155 13.40 -10.65 -5.43
CA ALA A 155 12.18 -10.21 -6.10
C ALA A 155 12.26 -8.77 -6.57
N PHE A 156 13.17 -7.98 -6.02
CA PHE A 156 13.35 -6.58 -6.37
C PHE A 156 14.51 -6.40 -7.34
N ALA A 157 14.35 -5.50 -8.30
CA ALA A 157 15.44 -5.06 -9.14
C ALA A 157 16.53 -4.33 -8.29
N PRO A 158 17.80 -4.37 -8.67
CA PRO A 158 18.90 -3.77 -7.89
C PRO A 158 18.71 -2.30 -7.53
N ASN A 159 18.00 -1.55 -8.38
CA ASN A 159 17.73 -0.12 -8.21
C ASN A 159 16.22 0.14 -8.02
N ALA A 160 15.50 -0.79 -7.41
CA ALA A 160 14.06 -0.63 -7.22
C ALA A 160 13.76 0.61 -6.37
N TYR A 161 12.80 1.40 -6.83
CA TYR A 161 12.29 2.53 -6.07
C TYR A 161 11.21 2.06 -5.10
N CYS A 162 11.45 2.18 -3.80
CA CYS A 162 10.48 1.79 -2.78
C CYS A 162 10.05 3.01 -1.96
N ILE A 163 8.73 3.20 -1.81
CA ILE A 163 8.17 4.29 -1.02
C ILE A 163 6.94 3.83 -0.24
N SER A 164 6.86 4.26 1.01
CA SER A 164 5.70 4.08 1.87
C SER A 164 5.05 5.42 2.18
N TYR A 165 3.77 5.54 1.85
CA TYR A 165 2.92 6.66 2.27
C TYR A 165 2.20 6.38 3.60
N GLY A 166 2.68 5.40 4.35
CA GLY A 166 2.27 5.19 5.73
C GLY A 166 2.91 6.21 6.68
N CYS A 167 2.25 6.47 7.82
CA CYS A 167 2.76 7.37 8.85
C CYS A 167 4.04 6.83 9.50
N TYR A 168 5.02 7.68 9.76
CA TYR A 168 6.24 7.39 10.52
C TYR A 168 7.17 6.33 9.91
N THR A 169 6.93 5.85 8.69
CA THR A 169 7.73 4.79 8.06
C THR A 169 9.15 5.22 7.69
N GLY A 170 9.45 6.52 7.68
CA GLY A 170 10.81 7.06 7.53
C GLY A 170 11.72 6.86 8.75
N ASN A 171 11.15 6.38 9.86
CA ASN A 171 11.93 6.11 11.07
C ASN A 171 12.51 4.67 11.04
N SER A 172 12.12 3.80 11.98
CA SER A 172 12.69 2.46 12.14
C SER A 172 12.43 1.53 10.93
N MET A 173 11.26 1.64 10.29
CA MET A 173 10.87 0.80 9.15
C MET A 173 11.83 0.98 7.96
N SER A 174 12.20 2.22 7.59
CA SER A 174 13.14 2.48 6.49
C SER A 174 14.51 1.84 6.73
N ALA A 175 15.05 2.00 7.93
CA ALA A 175 16.34 1.41 8.29
C ALA A 175 16.29 -0.13 8.25
N SER A 176 15.21 -0.73 8.76
CA SER A 176 15.01 -2.19 8.76
C SER A 176 14.81 -2.74 7.35
N TRP A 177 14.11 -2.01 6.48
CA TRP A 177 13.95 -2.35 5.06
C TRP A 177 15.29 -2.34 4.33
N GLN A 178 16.09 -1.28 4.51
CA GLN A 178 17.44 -1.18 3.94
C GLN A 178 18.33 -2.32 4.42
N LYS A 179 18.31 -2.66 5.71
CA LYS A 179 19.08 -3.76 6.29
C LYS A 179 18.67 -5.11 5.71
N ALA A 180 17.39 -5.37 5.55
CA ALA A 180 16.87 -6.67 5.10
C ALA A 180 17.01 -6.87 3.60
N LEU A 181 16.72 -5.84 2.79
CA LEU A 181 16.61 -5.96 1.33
C LEU A 181 17.77 -5.29 0.57
N GLY A 182 18.56 -4.46 1.25
CA GLY A 182 19.66 -3.72 0.62
C GLY A 182 19.17 -2.57 -0.28
N LEU A 183 17.91 -2.16 -0.14
CA LEU A 183 17.25 -1.13 -0.95
C LEU A 183 16.70 -0.03 -0.04
N PRO A 184 16.77 1.25 -0.44
CA PRO A 184 16.15 2.32 0.32
C PRO A 184 14.62 2.20 0.28
N LEU A 185 13.97 2.46 1.42
CA LEU A 185 12.54 2.69 1.51
C LEU A 185 12.32 4.15 1.88
N TRP A 186 11.80 4.94 0.97
CA TRP A 186 11.37 6.29 1.28
C TRP A 186 10.15 6.26 2.19
N GLY A 187 10.19 7.00 3.28
CA GLY A 187 9.10 7.11 4.23
C GLY A 187 9.09 8.47 4.89
N ASN A 188 7.95 8.87 5.46
CA ASN A 188 7.86 10.13 6.19
C ASN A 188 8.19 9.92 7.67
N THR A 189 8.88 10.91 8.28
CA THR A 189 9.26 10.87 9.70
C THR A 189 8.08 11.15 10.64
N GLU A 190 6.97 11.67 10.10
CA GLU A 190 5.75 12.00 10.83
C GLU A 190 4.52 11.37 10.15
N SER A 191 3.34 11.90 10.43
CA SER A 191 2.09 11.45 9.82
C SER A 191 2.02 11.77 8.33
N THR A 192 1.30 10.94 7.58
CA THR A 192 0.96 11.17 6.18
C THR A 192 -0.52 11.50 6.06
N ARG A 193 -0.83 12.57 5.35
CA ARG A 193 -2.18 13.10 5.19
C ARG A 193 -2.76 12.70 3.85
N TYR A 194 -3.95 12.12 3.84
CA TYR A 194 -4.62 11.63 2.63
C TYR A 194 -5.67 12.58 2.06
N TYR A 195 -5.96 13.72 2.69
CA TYR A 195 -6.93 14.67 2.14
C TYR A 195 -6.59 15.16 0.71
N PRO A 196 -5.29 15.31 0.28
CA PRO A 196 -5.00 15.77 -1.08
C PRO A 196 -5.41 14.78 -2.18
N VAL A 197 -5.66 13.50 -1.83
CA VAL A 197 -6.07 12.51 -2.83
C VAL A 197 -7.46 12.79 -3.42
N GLY A 198 -8.29 13.54 -2.71
CA GLY A 198 -9.57 14.06 -3.22
C GLY A 198 -9.37 14.96 -4.45
N ASP A 199 -8.30 15.75 -4.47
CA ASP A 199 -7.91 16.67 -5.54
C ASP A 199 -7.00 15.99 -6.60
N GLY A 200 -6.85 14.70 -6.55
CA GLY A 200 -6.00 13.95 -7.50
C GLY A 200 -4.51 14.06 -7.25
N LYS A 201 -4.09 14.48 -6.06
CA LYS A 201 -2.68 14.59 -5.65
C LYS A 201 -2.26 13.41 -4.80
N PHE A 202 -0.94 13.15 -4.73
CA PHE A 202 -0.39 12.17 -3.79
C PHE A 202 -0.61 12.60 -2.34
N PRO A 203 -0.63 11.63 -1.38
CA PRO A 203 -0.63 11.96 0.04
C PRO A 203 0.59 12.80 0.41
N GLU A 204 0.43 13.70 1.38
CA GLU A 204 1.48 14.62 1.84
C GLU A 204 2.00 14.21 3.22
N GLY A 205 3.32 14.22 3.37
CA GLY A 205 3.95 14.01 4.67
C GLY A 205 3.98 15.27 5.50
N ALA A 206 3.69 15.18 6.80
CA ALA A 206 3.82 16.31 7.74
C ALA A 206 5.28 16.57 8.13
N GLY A 207 6.14 15.55 8.08
CA GLY A 207 7.55 15.63 8.37
C GLY A 207 8.43 15.54 7.12
N LYS A 208 9.65 15.05 7.31
CA LYS A 208 10.63 14.87 6.23
C LYS A 208 10.47 13.51 5.57
N TRP A 209 10.67 13.46 4.25
CA TRP A 209 10.86 12.21 3.53
C TRP A 209 12.32 11.79 3.62
N VAL A 210 12.56 10.60 4.14
CA VAL A 210 13.90 10.03 4.36
C VAL A 210 13.92 8.54 3.94
N HIS A 211 15.10 7.97 3.78
CA HIS A 211 15.30 6.55 3.49
C HIS A 211 16.55 6.03 4.20
#